data_38cb92da4e73262ccbafb46d2d97bb51
#
_entry.id   38cb92da4e73262ccbafb46d2d97bb51
#
_cell.length_a   1.000
_cell.length_b   1.000
_cell.length_c   1.000
_cell.angle_alpha   90.00
_cell.angle_beta   90.00
_cell.angle_gamma   90.00
#
_symmetry.space_group_name_H-M   'P 1'
#
loop_
_entity.id
_entity.type
_entity.pdbx_description
1 polymer ?
#
loop_
_entity_poly.entity_id
_entity_poly.type
_entity_poly.pdbx_seq_one_letter_code
_entity_poly.pdbx_strand_id
1 'polypeptide(L)'
;KYIGGGIKNFRYYCHFRDSIDKTSKFKCNMHPHNYYLEILTETGLAGFFIILFIFSSILYLTLYRKYFLTSELNKNNIIIPFVFLFITEIFPIKSTGSFFTTGSTTYLILIIAILIGIVRHHYSIENKL
;
A
#
# COMPACT_ATOMS: atom_id res chain seq x y z
N LYS A 1 -15.10 -14.01 -6.91
CA LYS A 1 -15.45 -14.24 -5.47
C LYS A 1 -15.36 -12.91 -4.75
N TYR A 2 -16.41 -12.53 -4.01
CA TYR A 2 -16.42 -11.29 -3.20
C TYR A 2 -15.51 -11.43 -1.96
N ILE A 3 -15.29 -12.65 -1.52
CA ILE A 3 -14.42 -13.03 -0.40
C ILE A 3 -13.16 -13.67 -0.98
N GLY A 4 -12.00 -13.27 -0.51
CA GLY A 4 -10.71 -13.82 -0.93
C GLY A 4 -10.48 -15.25 -0.44
N GLY A 5 -9.35 -15.81 -0.84
CA GLY A 5 -8.96 -17.16 -0.45
C GLY A 5 -8.40 -17.28 0.98
N GLY A 6 -8.14 -16.15 1.64
CA GLY A 6 -7.41 -16.08 2.91
C GLY A 6 -5.94 -15.70 2.75
N ILE A 7 -5.36 -15.14 3.82
CA ILE A 7 -3.97 -14.66 3.82
C ILE A 7 -3.01 -15.83 3.55
N LYS A 8 -2.08 -15.60 2.63
CA LYS A 8 -1.07 -16.60 2.16
C LYS A 8 -1.67 -17.82 1.46
N ASN A 9 -2.91 -17.76 1.01
CA ASN A 9 -3.59 -18.89 0.38
C ASN A 9 -3.24 -19.02 -1.13
N PHE A 10 -2.71 -17.99 -1.75
CA PHE A 10 -2.30 -18.01 -3.16
C PHE A 10 -1.41 -19.22 -3.50
N ARG A 11 -0.45 -19.57 -2.63
CA ARG A 11 0.46 -20.72 -2.82
C ARG A 11 -0.26 -22.07 -2.85
N TYR A 12 -1.39 -22.21 -2.15
CA TYR A 12 -2.15 -23.47 -2.15
C TYR A 12 -2.86 -23.69 -3.48
N TYR A 13 -3.52 -22.64 -4.01
CA TYR A 13 -4.25 -22.75 -5.27
C TYR A 13 -3.36 -22.88 -6.49
N CYS A 14 -2.12 -22.44 -6.40
CA CYS A 14 -1.18 -22.51 -7.50
C CYS A 14 -0.86 -23.95 -7.89
N HIS A 15 -0.78 -24.86 -6.93
CA HIS A 15 -0.53 -26.29 -7.20
C HIS A 15 -1.71 -27.04 -7.85
N PHE A 16 -2.92 -26.50 -7.74
CA PHE A 16 -4.14 -27.12 -8.27
C PHE A 16 -4.51 -26.59 -9.66
N ARG A 17 -3.66 -25.80 -10.31
CA ARG A 17 -3.89 -25.38 -11.70
C ARG A 17 -3.57 -26.53 -12.65
N ASP A 18 -4.58 -27.02 -13.36
CA ASP A 18 -4.45 -28.07 -14.37
C ASP A 18 -3.53 -27.69 -15.55
N SER A 19 -3.29 -26.38 -15.73
CA SER A 19 -2.43 -25.84 -16.80
C SER A 19 -0.94 -25.84 -16.48
N ILE A 20 -0.54 -26.24 -15.27
CA ILE A 20 0.88 -26.32 -14.93
C ILE A 20 1.38 -27.69 -15.38
N ASP A 21 2.22 -27.70 -16.42
CA ASP A 21 2.93 -28.87 -16.85
C ASP A 21 3.75 -29.45 -15.68
N LYS A 22 3.38 -30.63 -15.22
CA LYS A 22 4.01 -31.31 -14.09
C LYS A 22 5.49 -31.64 -14.34
N THR A 23 5.93 -31.54 -15.60
CA THR A 23 7.32 -31.73 -16.02
C THR A 23 8.13 -30.44 -15.96
N SER A 24 7.47 -29.29 -15.86
CA SER A 24 8.10 -27.98 -15.80
C SER A 24 8.81 -27.79 -14.47
N LYS A 25 10.09 -27.37 -14.53
CA LYS A 25 10.85 -26.93 -13.35
C LYS A 25 10.34 -25.60 -12.77
N PHE A 26 9.36 -24.96 -13.39
CA PHE A 26 8.74 -23.73 -12.89
C PHE A 26 7.85 -24.07 -11.70
N LYS A 27 8.40 -23.86 -10.52
CA LYS A 27 7.62 -23.91 -9.28
C LYS A 27 6.66 -22.72 -9.24
N CYS A 28 5.48 -22.96 -8.72
CA CYS A 28 4.51 -21.94 -8.43
C CYS A 28 5.10 -20.84 -7.55
N ASN A 29 4.93 -19.58 -7.94
CA ASN A 29 5.33 -18.46 -7.11
C ASN A 29 4.54 -18.47 -5.79
N MET A 30 5.22 -18.10 -4.70
CA MET A 30 4.61 -18.10 -3.37
C MET A 30 3.60 -16.95 -3.19
N HIS A 31 3.67 -15.92 -4.03
CA HIS A 31 2.79 -14.75 -4.03
C HIS A 31 2.82 -14.06 -5.40
N PRO A 32 1.77 -13.32 -5.75
CA PRO A 32 1.73 -12.55 -7.00
C PRO A 32 2.56 -11.28 -6.84
N HIS A 33 3.73 -11.15 -7.30
CA HIS A 33 4.66 -10.01 -7.14
C HIS A 33 4.05 -8.61 -7.37
N ASN A 34 2.85 -8.38 -6.88
CA ASN A 34 2.10 -7.13 -6.93
C ASN A 34 1.12 -7.07 -5.74
N TYR A 35 1.20 -6.00 -4.96
CA TYR A 35 0.37 -5.81 -3.75
C TYR A 35 -1.14 -5.88 -4.04
N TYR A 36 -1.59 -5.23 -5.11
CA TYR A 36 -3.02 -5.17 -5.43
C TYR A 36 -3.59 -6.52 -5.84
N LEU A 37 -2.83 -7.29 -6.63
CA LEU A 37 -3.20 -8.65 -7.00
C LEU A 37 -3.20 -9.57 -5.78
N GLU A 38 -2.23 -9.43 -4.88
CA GLU A 38 -2.16 -10.23 -3.66
C GLU A 38 -3.34 -9.91 -2.74
N ILE A 39 -3.60 -8.62 -2.47
CA ILE A 39 -4.73 -8.19 -1.65
C ILE A 39 -6.04 -8.69 -2.27
N LEU A 40 -6.22 -8.52 -3.58
CA LEU A 40 -7.44 -8.95 -4.27
C LEU A 40 -7.66 -10.46 -4.19
N THR A 41 -6.61 -11.26 -4.34
CA THR A 41 -6.73 -12.73 -4.30
C THR A 41 -6.91 -13.25 -2.88
N GLU A 42 -6.29 -12.66 -1.89
CA GLU A 42 -6.29 -13.13 -0.51
C GLU A 42 -7.44 -12.58 0.32
N THR A 43 -7.76 -11.28 0.18
CA THR A 43 -8.84 -10.65 0.96
C THR A 43 -10.11 -10.38 0.15
N GLY A 44 -10.07 -10.57 -1.17
CA GLY A 44 -11.20 -10.33 -2.06
C GLY A 44 -11.45 -8.84 -2.33
N LEU A 45 -12.60 -8.56 -2.96
CA LEU A 45 -12.98 -7.19 -3.33
C LEU A 45 -13.14 -6.28 -2.12
N ALA A 46 -13.67 -6.80 -1.02
CA ALA A 46 -13.87 -5.99 0.20
C ALA A 46 -12.53 -5.47 0.75
N GLY A 47 -11.55 -6.34 0.96
CA GLY A 47 -10.23 -5.93 1.44
C GLY A 47 -9.49 -5.03 0.44
N PHE A 48 -9.64 -5.29 -0.86
CA PHE A 48 -9.08 -4.47 -1.91
C PHE A 48 -9.59 -3.02 -1.84
N PHE A 49 -10.91 -2.81 -1.74
CA PHE A 49 -11.48 -1.46 -1.64
C PHE A 49 -11.12 -0.75 -0.34
N ILE A 50 -11.02 -1.48 0.78
CA ILE A 50 -10.57 -0.92 2.07
C ILE A 50 -9.15 -0.37 1.93
N ILE A 51 -8.22 -1.14 1.36
CA ILE A 51 -6.84 -0.70 1.18
C ILE A 51 -6.74 0.48 0.20
N LEU A 52 -7.48 0.45 -0.91
CA LEU A 52 -7.54 1.60 -1.83
C LEU A 52 -8.06 2.86 -1.14
N PHE A 53 -9.10 2.73 -0.32
CA PHE A 53 -9.64 3.84 0.47
C PHE A 53 -8.61 4.40 1.44
N ILE A 54 -7.87 3.52 2.15
CA ILE A 54 -6.80 3.94 3.08
C ILE A 54 -5.70 4.68 2.32
N PHE A 55 -5.18 4.13 1.23
CA PHE A 55 -4.12 4.77 0.45
C PHE A 55 -4.55 6.11 -0.14
N SER A 56 -5.77 6.17 -0.70
CA SER A 56 -6.35 7.41 -1.22
C SER A 56 -6.55 8.47 -0.14
N SER A 57 -6.99 8.06 1.05
CA SER A 57 -7.17 8.96 2.19
C SER A 57 -5.85 9.55 2.67
N ILE A 58 -4.78 8.76 2.71
CA ILE A 58 -3.44 9.24 3.07
C ILE A 58 -2.93 10.23 2.03
N LEU A 59 -3.07 9.93 0.73
CA LEU A 59 -2.70 10.85 -0.34
C LEU A 59 -3.53 12.13 -0.28
N TYR A 60 -4.82 12.03 -0.04
CA TYR A 60 -5.69 13.18 0.11
C TYR A 60 -5.25 14.06 1.29
N LEU A 61 -5.04 13.48 2.46
CA LEU A 61 -4.62 14.24 3.65
C LEU A 61 -3.25 14.90 3.46
N THR A 62 -2.32 14.22 2.81
CA THR A 62 -0.95 14.72 2.65
C THR A 62 -0.82 15.72 1.52
N LEU A 63 -1.51 15.54 0.39
CA LEU A 63 -1.41 16.40 -0.79
C LEU A 63 -2.44 17.53 -0.78
N TYR A 64 -3.72 17.18 -0.61
CA TYR A 64 -4.81 18.15 -0.72
C TYR A 64 -4.72 19.20 0.36
N ARG A 65 -4.55 18.77 1.59
CA ARG A 65 -4.43 19.69 2.72
C ARG A 65 -3.21 20.60 2.59
N LYS A 66 -2.11 20.05 2.12
CA LYS A 66 -0.88 20.81 1.92
C LYS A 66 -1.03 21.87 0.83
N TYR A 67 -1.56 21.51 -0.33
CA TYR A 67 -1.52 22.39 -1.52
C TYR A 67 -2.75 23.28 -1.68
N PHE A 68 -3.88 22.96 -1.06
CA PHE A 68 -5.14 23.67 -1.28
C PHE A 68 -5.66 24.44 -0.06
N LEU A 69 -5.29 24.08 1.17
CA LEU A 69 -5.86 24.66 2.37
C LEU A 69 -4.93 25.62 3.11
N THR A 70 -3.64 25.55 2.93
CA THR A 70 -2.69 26.37 3.69
C THR A 70 -1.74 27.13 2.79
N SER A 71 -1.87 28.44 2.77
CA SER A 71 -0.99 29.40 2.07
C SER A 71 0.44 29.41 2.62
N GLU A 72 0.65 28.94 3.85
CA GLU A 72 1.92 28.92 4.58
C GLU A 72 2.84 27.74 4.23
N LEU A 73 2.42 26.87 3.33
CA LEU A 73 3.08 25.59 3.04
C LEU A 73 4.38 25.68 2.28
N ASN A 74 4.78 26.88 1.90
CA ASN A 74 6.03 27.07 1.17
C ASN A 74 7.27 26.96 2.06
N LYS A 75 7.12 26.89 3.39
CA LYS A 75 8.26 26.89 4.33
C LYS A 75 8.81 25.52 4.71
N ASN A 76 8.02 24.43 4.62
CA ASN A 76 8.51 23.12 5.05
C ASN A 76 8.23 22.03 4.00
N ASN A 77 9.17 21.86 3.08
CA ASN A 77 9.10 20.81 2.04
C ASN A 77 9.47 19.40 2.55
N ILE A 78 9.62 19.23 3.87
CA ILE A 78 10.02 17.94 4.47
C ILE A 78 9.05 16.80 4.18
N ILE A 79 7.77 17.08 3.93
CA ILE A 79 6.78 16.06 3.60
C ILE A 79 6.93 15.50 2.19
N ILE A 80 7.48 16.28 1.26
CA ILE A 80 7.55 15.92 -0.16
C ILE A 80 8.27 14.59 -0.41
N PRO A 81 9.50 14.37 0.10
CA PRO A 81 10.19 13.11 -0.12
C PRO A 81 9.42 11.90 0.43
N PHE A 82 8.72 12.04 1.55
CA PHE A 82 7.92 10.95 2.12
C PHE A 82 6.65 10.66 1.31
N VAL A 83 6.03 11.68 0.71
CA VAL A 83 4.91 11.48 -0.22
C VAL A 83 5.38 10.74 -1.48
N PHE A 84 6.51 11.14 -2.06
CA PHE A 84 7.09 10.42 -3.21
C PHE A 84 7.45 8.98 -2.85
N LEU A 85 8.06 8.76 -1.68
CA LEU A 85 8.38 7.43 -1.19
C LEU A 85 7.10 6.57 -1.04
N PHE A 86 6.02 7.14 -0.50
CA PHE A 86 4.74 6.45 -0.38
C PHE A 86 4.15 6.12 -1.76
N ILE A 87 4.11 7.09 -2.69
CA ILE A 87 3.62 6.88 -4.06
C ILE A 87 4.41 5.78 -4.77
N THR A 88 5.74 5.80 -4.66
CA THR A 88 6.58 4.76 -5.29
C THR A 88 6.35 3.38 -4.68
N GLU A 89 6.05 3.31 -3.38
CA GLU A 89 5.78 2.03 -2.71
C GLU A 89 4.43 1.45 -3.11
N ILE A 90 3.38 2.28 -3.20
CA ILE A 90 2.03 1.83 -3.59
C ILE A 90 1.80 1.84 -5.11
N PHE A 91 2.83 2.06 -5.93
CA PHE A 91 2.66 2.17 -7.37
C PHE A 91 2.13 0.86 -7.99
N PRO A 92 1.00 0.89 -8.72
CA PRO A 92 0.28 -0.33 -9.08
C PRO A 92 1.00 -1.25 -10.06
N ILE A 93 1.97 -0.74 -10.84
CA ILE A 93 2.72 -1.51 -11.83
C ILE A 93 4.06 -2.03 -11.27
N LYS A 94 4.43 -1.59 -10.07
CA LYS A 94 5.66 -2.02 -9.42
C LYS A 94 5.61 -3.52 -9.09
N SER A 95 6.65 -4.25 -9.45
CA SER A 95 6.87 -5.59 -8.91
C SER A 95 7.32 -5.46 -7.46
N THR A 96 6.57 -6.05 -6.55
CA THR A 96 6.78 -5.95 -5.12
C THR A 96 7.02 -7.32 -4.48
N GLY A 97 7.52 -7.33 -3.27
CA GLY A 97 7.43 -8.48 -2.39
C GLY A 97 5.98 -8.76 -1.99
N SER A 98 5.79 -9.71 -1.08
CA SER A 98 4.45 -9.97 -0.53
C SER A 98 4.02 -8.84 0.40
N PHE A 99 2.78 -8.35 0.21
CA PHE A 99 2.16 -7.35 1.07
C PHE A 99 2.01 -7.87 2.51
N PHE A 100 1.68 -9.16 2.67
CA PHE A 100 1.45 -9.80 3.97
C PHE A 100 2.74 -10.37 4.60
N THR A 101 3.91 -9.83 4.26
CA THR A 101 5.16 -10.13 4.97
C THR A 101 5.49 -9.03 5.96
N THR A 102 6.09 -9.41 7.09
CA THR A 102 6.46 -8.49 8.16
C THR A 102 7.32 -7.33 7.65
N GLY A 103 8.32 -7.61 6.80
CA GLY A 103 9.23 -6.58 6.28
C GLY A 103 8.53 -5.52 5.44
N SER A 104 7.77 -5.93 4.41
CA SER A 104 7.07 -5.00 3.51
C SER A 104 5.99 -4.21 4.23
N THR A 105 5.20 -4.88 5.08
CA THR A 105 4.14 -4.22 5.84
C THR A 105 4.69 -3.23 6.86
N THR A 106 5.74 -3.60 7.60
CA THR A 106 6.36 -2.70 8.58
C THR A 106 6.94 -1.44 7.90
N TYR A 107 7.60 -1.61 6.76
CA TYR A 107 8.13 -0.49 5.99
C TYR A 107 7.03 0.46 5.53
N LEU A 108 5.94 -0.06 4.97
CA LEU A 108 4.81 0.74 4.53
C LEU A 108 4.12 1.46 5.70
N ILE A 109 3.90 0.77 6.82
CA ILE A 109 3.31 1.37 8.03
C ILE A 109 4.21 2.48 8.59
N LEU A 110 5.52 2.31 8.56
CA LEU A 110 6.47 3.34 8.99
C LEU A 110 6.35 4.61 8.15
N ILE A 111 6.29 4.47 6.82
CA ILE A 111 6.09 5.62 5.91
C ILE A 111 4.78 6.33 6.23
N ILE A 112 3.69 5.58 6.40
CA ILE A 112 2.37 6.12 6.74
C ILE A 112 2.41 6.85 8.09
N ALA A 113 3.04 6.27 9.11
CA ALA A 113 3.16 6.88 10.43
C ALA A 113 3.93 8.21 10.38
N ILE A 114 5.02 8.27 9.62
CA ILE A 114 5.79 9.51 9.40
C ILE A 114 4.93 10.57 8.71
N LEU A 115 4.22 10.21 7.64
CA LEU A 115 3.34 11.13 6.91
C LEU A 115 2.24 11.71 7.82
N ILE A 116 1.55 10.86 8.58
CA ILE A 116 0.51 11.28 9.51
C ILE A 116 1.11 12.16 10.62
N GLY A 117 2.28 11.79 11.15
CA GLY A 117 3.00 12.55 12.16
C GLY A 117 3.32 13.97 11.70
N ILE A 118 3.86 14.13 10.49
CA ILE A 118 4.17 15.44 9.90
C ILE A 118 2.90 16.27 9.72
N VAL A 119 1.83 15.68 9.16
CA VAL A 119 0.55 16.38 8.96
C VAL A 119 -0.05 16.86 10.29
N ARG A 120 -0.03 16.02 11.33
CA ARG A 120 -0.56 16.37 12.66
C ARG A 120 0.27 17.45 13.35
N HIS A 121 1.58 17.38 13.25
CA HIS A 121 2.48 18.38 13.82
C HIS A 121 2.19 19.78 13.26
N HIS A 122 2.05 19.88 11.94
CA HIS A 122 1.69 21.15 11.30
C HIS A 122 0.34 21.69 11.77
N TYR A 123 -0.66 20.82 11.88
CA TYR A 123 -1.98 21.21 12.37
C TYR A 123 -1.97 21.72 13.82
N SER A 124 -1.14 21.11 14.67
CA SER A 124 -1.03 21.53 16.06
C SER A 124 -0.39 22.91 16.24
N ILE A 125 0.51 23.30 15.33
CA ILE A 125 1.14 24.64 15.34
C ILE A 125 0.14 25.70 14.86
N GLU A 126 -0.60 25.40 13.80
CA GLU A 126 -1.55 26.33 13.20
C GLU A 126 -2.71 26.69 14.15
N ASN A 127 -3.16 25.75 14.99
CA ASN A 127 -4.21 25.99 15.98
C ASN A 127 -3.73 26.70 17.26
N LYS A 128 -2.43 26.99 17.40
CA LYS A 128 -1.86 27.69 18.56
C LYS A 128 -1.50 29.13 18.28
N LEU A 129 -1.62 29.56 17.02
CA LEU A 129 -1.44 30.95 16.55
C LEU A 129 -2.80 31.64 16.39
#